data_0727af78a819948a8e25d0a6192d18db
#
_entry.id   0727af78a819948a8e25d0a6192d18db
#
_cell.length_a   1.000
_cell.length_b   1.000
_cell.length_c   1.000
_cell.angle_alpha   90.00
_cell.angle_beta   90.00
_cell.angle_gamma   90.00
#
_symmetry.space_group_name_H-M   'P 1'
#
loop_
_entity.id
_entity.type
_entity.pdbx_description
1 polymer ?
#
loop_
_entity_poly.entity_id
_entity_poly.type
_entity_poly.pdbx_seq_one_letter_code
_entity_poly.pdbx_strand_id
1 'polypeptide(L)'
;MSVIDKVYYVEHVDRFRVDASKVMSGIKNIASSDGFGIPVLVPQDPGQAGKTQVRAYVQDFAGYTIKTNPVSGSKTVRATPFSSQVQGGNVKLLRGPWNDAYLSELESFDGSGAGHDDQVDASSDAFNELALGINSTGMLEYYRQEAEKLREERKAG
;
A
#
# COMPACT_ATOMS: atom_id res chain seq x y z
N MET A 1 2.79 -9.06 1.10
CA MET A 1 2.15 -9.45 -0.18
C MET A 1 3.22 -9.52 -1.25
N SER A 2 3.15 -10.52 -2.15
CA SER A 2 4.04 -10.64 -3.32
C SER A 2 3.22 -10.88 -4.58
N VAL A 3 3.87 -10.79 -5.75
CA VAL A 3 3.26 -11.09 -7.05
C VAL A 3 4.17 -12.02 -7.84
N ILE A 4 3.61 -13.12 -8.33
CA ILE A 4 4.29 -14.11 -9.18
C ILE A 4 3.35 -14.44 -10.33
N ASP A 5 3.79 -14.27 -11.56
CA ASP A 5 3.02 -14.55 -12.77
C ASP A 5 1.61 -13.91 -12.77
N LYS A 6 1.52 -12.67 -12.33
CA LYS A 6 0.27 -11.89 -12.18
C LYS A 6 -0.72 -12.44 -11.14
N VAL A 7 -0.31 -13.38 -10.31
CA VAL A 7 -1.06 -13.83 -9.14
C VAL A 7 -0.46 -13.17 -7.90
N TYR A 8 -1.33 -12.58 -7.09
CA TYR A 8 -0.96 -11.88 -5.85
C TYR A 8 -1.11 -12.81 -4.66
N TYR A 9 -0.14 -12.82 -3.78
CA TYR A 9 -0.11 -13.68 -2.60
C TYR A 9 -0.09 -12.82 -1.33
N VAL A 10 -1.14 -12.92 -0.52
CA VAL A 10 -1.11 -12.41 0.86
C VAL A 10 -0.44 -13.48 1.71
N GLU A 11 0.80 -13.23 2.08
CA GLU A 11 1.66 -14.23 2.73
C GLU A 11 1.48 -14.24 4.23
N HIS A 12 1.27 -13.07 4.81
CA HIS A 12 1.09 -12.89 6.24
C HIS A 12 0.34 -11.59 6.53
N VAL A 13 -0.44 -11.59 7.61
CA VAL A 13 -1.10 -10.42 8.16
C VAL A 13 -0.91 -10.41 9.66
N ASP A 14 -0.26 -9.36 10.16
CA ASP A 14 -0.20 -9.06 11.58
C ASP A 14 -1.23 -7.99 11.92
N ARG A 15 -2.04 -8.27 12.95
CA ARG A 15 -3.00 -7.34 13.49
C ARG A 15 -2.79 -7.21 14.99
N PHE A 16 -2.47 -6.02 15.43
CA PHE A 16 -2.28 -5.73 16.85
C PHE A 16 -2.93 -4.42 17.27
N ARG A 17 -3.42 -4.39 18.49
CA ARG A 17 -3.91 -3.17 19.13
C ARG A 17 -2.97 -2.84 20.28
N VAL A 18 -2.15 -1.84 20.08
CA VAL A 18 -1.16 -1.40 21.06
C VAL A 18 -1.12 0.13 21.10
N ASP A 19 -0.48 0.67 22.12
CA ASP A 19 -0.25 2.11 22.21
C ASP A 19 0.60 2.59 21.02
N ALA A 20 0.37 3.83 20.58
CA ALA A 20 1.07 4.42 19.43
C ALA A 20 2.60 4.30 19.53
N SER A 21 3.16 4.38 20.73
CA SER A 21 4.60 4.19 20.97
C SER A 21 5.11 2.78 20.63
N LYS A 22 4.23 1.78 20.66
CA LYS A 22 4.57 0.38 20.35
C LYS A 22 4.33 0.02 18.87
N VAL A 23 3.53 0.82 18.17
CA VAL A 23 3.24 0.59 16.74
C VAL A 23 4.52 0.59 15.93
N MET A 24 5.37 1.57 16.13
CA MET A 24 6.66 1.67 15.42
C MET A 24 7.56 0.47 15.65
N SER A 25 7.61 -0.01 16.89
CA SER A 25 8.38 -1.21 17.22
C SER A 25 7.80 -2.46 16.56
N GLY A 26 6.46 -2.57 16.49
CA GLY A 26 5.76 -3.64 15.77
C GLY A 26 6.11 -3.66 14.28
N ILE A 27 5.97 -2.51 13.61
CA ILE A 27 6.32 -2.38 12.19
C ILE A 27 7.80 -2.73 11.95
N LYS A 28 8.69 -2.27 12.84
CA LYS A 28 10.14 -2.55 12.75
C LYS A 28 10.45 -4.04 12.85
N ASN A 29 9.77 -4.75 13.73
CA ASN A 29 9.94 -6.19 13.89
C ASN A 29 9.50 -6.94 12.62
N ILE A 30 8.35 -6.56 12.04
CA ILE A 30 7.86 -7.13 10.78
C ILE A 30 8.85 -6.84 9.65
N ALA A 31 9.26 -5.59 9.48
CA ALA A 31 10.23 -5.20 8.46
C ALA A 31 11.57 -5.93 8.61
N SER A 32 12.00 -6.19 9.85
CA SER A 32 13.21 -6.97 10.13
C SER A 32 13.07 -8.44 9.74
N SER A 33 11.87 -9.03 9.92
CA SER A 33 11.58 -10.39 9.48
C SER A 33 11.52 -10.49 7.96
N ASP A 34 10.97 -9.48 7.28
CA ASP A 34 10.85 -9.46 5.83
C ASP A 34 12.19 -9.18 5.14
N GLY A 35 13.09 -8.48 5.82
CA GLY A 35 14.42 -8.15 5.32
C GLY A 35 14.50 -6.84 4.54
N PHE A 36 15.72 -6.32 4.38
CA PHE A 36 16.00 -5.01 3.78
C PHE A 36 15.60 -4.88 2.30
N GLY A 37 15.43 -6.00 1.60
CA GLY A 37 15.04 -6.01 0.19
C GLY A 37 13.54 -5.74 -0.03
N ILE A 38 12.72 -5.79 1.02
CA ILE A 38 11.27 -5.58 0.94
C ILE A 38 10.96 -4.13 1.34
N PRO A 39 10.31 -3.36 0.45
CA PRO A 39 9.88 -2.01 0.79
C PRO A 39 8.81 -2.00 1.89
N VAL A 40 8.94 -1.08 2.83
CA VAL A 40 7.91 -0.82 3.84
C VAL A 40 7.01 0.29 3.31
N LEU A 41 5.76 -0.06 3.04
CA LEU A 41 4.76 0.89 2.56
C LEU A 41 3.98 1.44 3.75
N VAL A 42 3.94 2.76 3.87
CA VAL A 42 3.23 3.46 4.94
C VAL A 42 2.23 4.45 4.37
N PRO A 43 1.04 4.59 4.98
CA PRO A 43 0.08 5.60 4.55
C PRO A 43 0.64 7.00 4.80
N GLN A 44 0.27 7.93 3.95
CA GLN A 44 0.59 9.34 4.11
C GLN A 44 -0.70 10.15 4.12
N ASP A 45 -1.05 10.67 5.28
CA ASP A 45 -2.17 11.60 5.40
C ASP A 45 -1.91 12.89 4.60
N PRO A 46 -2.95 13.52 4.07
CA PRO A 46 -2.80 14.79 3.37
C PRO A 46 -2.32 15.90 4.32
N GLY A 47 -1.51 16.82 3.77
CA GLY A 47 -1.05 17.99 4.49
C GLY A 47 0.30 17.84 5.21
N GLN A 48 0.61 18.81 6.07
CA GLN A 48 1.93 18.93 6.70
C GLN A 48 2.17 17.85 7.77
N ALA A 49 1.13 17.43 8.47
CA ALA A 49 1.22 16.37 9.48
C ALA A 49 1.70 15.05 8.89
N GLY A 50 1.10 14.64 7.76
CA GLY A 50 1.52 13.43 7.05
C GLY A 50 2.97 13.49 6.55
N LYS A 51 3.41 14.66 6.04
CA LYS A 51 4.82 14.84 5.64
C LYS A 51 5.78 14.71 6.82
N THR A 52 5.40 15.20 8.00
CA THR A 52 6.22 15.08 9.22
C THR A 52 6.29 13.63 9.68
N GLN A 53 5.18 12.92 9.63
CA GLN A 53 5.10 11.50 9.98
C GLN A 53 5.98 10.66 9.05
N VAL A 54 5.92 10.88 7.74
CA VAL A 54 6.79 10.19 6.77
C VAL A 54 8.27 10.42 7.07
N ARG A 55 8.66 11.66 7.41
CA ARG A 55 10.05 11.95 7.80
C ARG A 55 10.49 11.15 9.03
N ALA A 56 9.61 11.02 10.03
CA ALA A 56 9.86 10.19 11.20
C ALA A 56 10.06 8.72 10.81
N TYR A 57 9.20 8.17 9.93
CA TYR A 57 9.39 6.82 9.40
C TYR A 57 10.74 6.64 8.72
N VAL A 58 11.12 7.55 7.84
CA VAL A 58 12.42 7.47 7.14
C VAL A 58 13.61 7.48 8.12
N GLN A 59 13.53 8.27 9.19
CA GLN A 59 14.56 8.30 10.22
C GLN A 59 14.60 7.02 11.06
N ASP A 60 13.43 6.53 11.48
CA ASP A 60 13.33 5.35 12.34
C ASP A 60 13.65 4.04 11.61
N PHE A 61 13.45 3.99 10.30
CA PHE A 61 13.71 2.83 9.45
C PHE A 61 14.97 3.01 8.60
N ALA A 62 16.02 3.54 9.18
CA ALA A 62 17.30 3.68 8.48
C ALA A 62 17.77 2.32 7.93
N GLY A 63 18.09 2.27 6.63
CA GLY A 63 18.47 1.06 5.91
C GLY A 63 17.34 0.34 5.18
N TYR A 64 16.08 0.68 5.46
CA TYR A 64 14.92 0.16 4.72
C TYR A 64 14.47 1.13 3.62
N THR A 65 13.87 0.60 2.58
CA THR A 65 13.18 1.42 1.56
C THR A 65 11.79 1.74 2.06
N ILE A 66 11.55 3.00 2.44
CA ILE A 66 10.22 3.48 2.82
C ILE A 66 9.54 4.03 1.58
N LYS A 67 8.34 3.52 1.30
CA LYS A 67 7.43 4.04 0.28
C LYS A 67 6.19 4.61 0.95
N THR A 68 5.66 5.67 0.37
CA THR A 68 4.44 6.30 0.87
C THR A 68 3.37 6.29 -0.20
N ASN A 69 2.14 6.02 0.21
CA ASN A 69 0.99 6.13 -0.65
C ASN A 69 0.13 7.31 -0.15
N PRO A 70 0.14 8.44 -0.87
CA PRO A 70 -0.73 9.57 -0.50
C PRO A 70 -2.19 9.12 -0.53
N VAL A 71 -2.87 9.28 0.59
CA VAL A 71 -4.30 8.96 0.67
C VAL A 71 -5.08 9.91 -0.22
N SER A 72 -5.65 9.40 -1.31
CA SER A 72 -6.48 10.15 -2.24
C SER A 72 -7.75 9.37 -2.60
N GLY A 73 -8.87 10.07 -2.70
CA GLY A 73 -10.16 9.46 -2.97
C GLY A 73 -10.77 8.72 -1.78
N SER A 74 -11.92 8.08 -2.01
CA SER A 74 -12.58 7.27 -0.98
C SER A 74 -11.88 5.92 -0.78
N LYS A 75 -12.08 5.31 0.38
CA LYS A 75 -11.59 3.95 0.68
C LYS A 75 -12.09 2.93 -0.36
N THR A 76 -13.34 3.03 -0.75
CA THR A 76 -13.95 2.17 -1.78
C THR A 76 -13.19 2.27 -3.11
N VAL A 77 -12.88 3.50 -3.56
CA VAL A 77 -12.13 3.71 -4.82
C VAL A 77 -10.74 3.07 -4.75
N ARG A 78 -10.06 3.21 -3.61
CA ARG A 78 -8.74 2.60 -3.41
C ARG A 78 -8.77 1.08 -3.35
N ALA A 79 -9.84 0.51 -2.75
CA ALA A 79 -10.00 -0.94 -2.61
C ALA A 79 -10.52 -1.62 -3.89
N THR A 80 -11.17 -0.90 -4.80
CA THR A 80 -11.77 -1.47 -6.02
C THR A 80 -10.80 -2.29 -6.86
N PRO A 81 -9.55 -1.85 -7.16
CA PRO A 81 -8.64 -2.66 -7.96
C PRO A 81 -8.28 -4.00 -7.29
N PHE A 82 -8.02 -3.98 -5.98
CA PHE A 82 -7.74 -5.19 -5.20
C PHE A 82 -8.95 -6.13 -5.19
N SER A 83 -10.14 -5.61 -4.87
CA SER A 83 -11.39 -6.36 -4.86
C SER A 83 -11.67 -7.04 -6.21
N SER A 84 -11.43 -6.33 -7.33
CA SER A 84 -11.59 -6.89 -8.67
C SER A 84 -10.67 -8.09 -8.92
N GLN A 85 -9.44 -8.04 -8.42
CA GLN A 85 -8.50 -9.16 -8.55
C GLN A 85 -8.85 -10.34 -7.62
N VAL A 86 -9.40 -10.04 -6.44
CA VAL A 86 -9.96 -11.08 -5.55
C VAL A 86 -11.10 -11.80 -6.26
N GLN A 87 -12.08 -11.08 -6.83
CA GLN A 87 -13.17 -11.63 -7.60
C GLN A 87 -12.71 -12.43 -8.82
N GLY A 88 -11.68 -11.96 -9.50
CA GLY A 88 -11.05 -12.65 -10.63
C GLY A 88 -10.26 -13.92 -10.25
N GLY A 89 -10.11 -14.22 -8.96
CA GLY A 89 -9.35 -15.38 -8.47
C GLY A 89 -7.84 -15.22 -8.57
N ASN A 90 -7.36 -14.00 -8.80
CA ASN A 90 -5.93 -13.68 -8.95
C ASN A 90 -5.25 -13.35 -7.63
N VAL A 91 -5.99 -13.40 -6.50
CA VAL A 91 -5.42 -13.22 -5.16
C VAL A 91 -5.51 -14.54 -4.41
N LYS A 92 -4.41 -14.94 -3.83
CA LYS A 92 -4.27 -16.16 -3.01
C LYS A 92 -3.82 -15.79 -1.61
N LEU A 93 -4.28 -16.58 -0.63
CA LEU A 93 -3.87 -16.44 0.77
C LEU A 93 -3.01 -17.64 1.17
N LEU A 94 -1.88 -17.40 1.82
CA LEU A 94 -1.20 -18.46 2.55
C LEU A 94 -2.04 -18.85 3.76
N ARG A 95 -2.08 -20.16 4.06
CA ARG A 95 -2.82 -20.64 5.22
C ARG A 95 -2.11 -20.24 6.50
N GLY A 96 -2.85 -19.61 7.39
CA GLY A 96 -2.34 -19.16 8.68
C GLY A 96 -3.47 -18.86 9.66
N PRO A 97 -3.16 -18.73 10.96
CA PRO A 97 -4.15 -18.46 12.00
C PRO A 97 -4.84 -17.09 11.86
N TRP A 98 -4.32 -16.23 11.02
CA TRP A 98 -4.84 -14.89 10.74
C TRP A 98 -5.95 -14.88 9.68
N ASN A 99 -6.14 -15.98 8.92
CA ASN A 99 -7.05 -16.00 7.77
C ASN A 99 -8.49 -15.65 8.13
N ASP A 100 -9.04 -16.24 9.18
CA ASP A 100 -10.45 -16.04 9.53
C ASP A 100 -10.75 -14.59 9.90
N ALA A 101 -9.88 -13.95 10.70
CA ALA A 101 -10.03 -12.56 11.06
C ALA A 101 -9.86 -11.63 9.87
N TYR A 102 -8.92 -11.94 8.98
CA TYR A 102 -8.68 -11.20 7.75
C TYR A 102 -9.87 -11.27 6.80
N LEU A 103 -10.35 -12.47 6.50
CA LEU A 103 -11.49 -12.68 5.62
C LEU A 103 -12.77 -12.03 6.17
N SER A 104 -13.02 -12.15 7.48
CA SER A 104 -14.17 -11.50 8.12
C SER A 104 -14.15 -9.98 7.96
N GLU A 105 -12.99 -9.34 8.03
CA GLU A 105 -12.88 -7.90 7.81
C GLU A 105 -13.10 -7.53 6.34
N LEU A 106 -12.53 -8.29 5.40
CA LEU A 106 -12.76 -8.08 3.97
C LEU A 106 -14.23 -8.24 3.57
N GLU A 107 -14.90 -9.27 4.10
CA GLU A 107 -16.32 -9.55 3.84
C GLU A 107 -17.25 -8.48 4.42
N SER A 108 -16.90 -7.89 5.56
CA SER A 108 -17.69 -6.85 6.22
C SER A 108 -17.44 -5.44 5.67
N PHE A 109 -16.47 -5.28 4.79
CA PHE A 109 -16.11 -3.97 4.25
C PHE A 109 -17.20 -3.42 3.32
N ASP A 110 -17.81 -2.31 3.72
CA ASP A 110 -18.83 -1.60 2.96
C ASP A 110 -18.41 -0.20 2.47
N GLY A 111 -17.20 0.21 2.86
CA GLY A 111 -16.66 1.53 2.52
C GLY A 111 -17.24 2.70 3.33
N SER A 112 -18.13 2.44 4.29
CA SER A 112 -18.73 3.50 5.13
C SER A 112 -17.76 4.11 6.12
N GLY A 113 -16.68 3.39 6.46
CA GLY A 113 -15.72 3.77 7.51
C GLY A 113 -16.24 3.56 8.93
N ALA A 114 -17.41 2.95 9.09
CA ALA A 114 -17.99 2.65 10.41
C ALA A 114 -17.38 1.40 11.06
N GLY A 115 -16.76 0.53 10.28
CA GLY A 115 -16.14 -0.71 10.72
C GLY A 115 -14.62 -0.62 10.86
N HIS A 116 -14.00 -1.74 11.24
CA HIS A 116 -12.56 -1.91 11.14
C HIS A 116 -12.22 -2.27 9.69
N ASP A 117 -11.38 -1.47 9.06
CA ASP A 117 -10.99 -1.62 7.66
C ASP A 117 -9.48 -1.46 7.43
N ASP A 118 -8.70 -1.55 8.51
CA ASP A 118 -7.25 -1.39 8.48
C ASP A 118 -6.56 -2.44 7.59
N GLN A 119 -7.06 -3.69 7.60
CA GLN A 119 -6.51 -4.77 6.77
C GLN A 119 -6.91 -4.61 5.30
N VAL A 120 -8.09 -4.05 5.04
CA VAL A 120 -8.54 -3.70 3.68
C VAL A 120 -7.67 -2.59 3.09
N ASP A 121 -7.44 -1.52 3.87
CA ASP A 121 -6.58 -0.41 3.46
C ASP A 121 -5.14 -0.90 3.20
N ALA A 122 -4.55 -1.65 4.14
CA ALA A 122 -3.19 -2.19 3.98
C ALA A 122 -3.05 -3.14 2.77
N SER A 123 -4.05 -3.99 2.53
CA SER A 123 -4.05 -4.91 1.38
C SER A 123 -4.21 -4.17 0.07
N SER A 124 -5.08 -3.17 0.03
CA SER A 124 -5.29 -2.33 -1.14
C SER A 124 -4.04 -1.53 -1.50
N ASP A 125 -3.38 -0.96 -0.50
CA ASP A 125 -2.14 -0.22 -0.69
C ASP A 125 -1.01 -1.12 -1.18
N ALA A 126 -0.82 -2.29 -0.56
CA ALA A 126 0.18 -3.27 -0.99
C ALA A 126 -0.08 -3.78 -2.41
N PHE A 127 -1.35 -4.06 -2.74
CA PHE A 127 -1.75 -4.46 -4.09
C PHE A 127 -1.46 -3.35 -5.11
N ASN A 128 -1.90 -2.14 -4.83
CA ASN A 128 -1.71 -0.99 -5.74
C ASN A 128 -0.22 -0.71 -5.98
N GLU A 129 0.62 -0.81 -4.95
CA GLU A 129 2.07 -0.67 -5.11
C GLU A 129 2.66 -1.76 -6.02
N LEU A 130 2.27 -3.01 -5.83
CA LEU A 130 2.75 -4.12 -6.66
C LEU A 130 2.23 -4.02 -8.10
N ALA A 131 0.97 -3.66 -8.27
CA ALA A 131 0.34 -3.52 -9.59
C ALA A 131 0.89 -2.32 -10.36
N LEU A 132 1.08 -1.17 -9.71
CA LEU A 132 1.64 0.04 -10.30
C LEU A 132 3.16 -0.06 -10.44
N GLY A 133 3.84 -0.70 -9.51
CA GLY A 133 5.29 -0.93 -9.57
C GLY A 133 5.71 -1.75 -10.80
N ILE A 134 4.87 -2.68 -11.23
CA ILE A 134 5.05 -3.42 -12.48
C ILE A 134 4.82 -2.52 -13.70
N ASN A 135 3.94 -1.51 -13.56
CA ASN A 135 3.59 -0.57 -14.64
C ASN A 135 4.24 0.82 -14.48
N SER A 136 5.02 1.05 -13.42
CA SER A 136 5.56 2.38 -13.11
C SER A 136 6.49 2.91 -14.21
N THR A 137 7.17 2.02 -14.94
CA THR A 137 7.99 2.40 -16.09
C THR A 137 7.13 3.02 -17.20
N GLY A 138 5.95 2.46 -17.47
CA GLY A 138 5.02 2.99 -18.48
C GLY A 138 4.35 4.30 -18.03
N MET A 139 4.02 4.44 -16.75
CA MET A 139 3.38 5.66 -16.23
C MET A 139 4.37 6.81 -16.09
N LEU A 140 5.61 6.55 -15.66
CA LEU A 140 6.70 7.52 -15.66
C LEU A 140 7.03 8.00 -17.07
N GLU A 141 7.06 7.08 -18.04
CA GLU A 141 7.27 7.41 -19.44
C GLU A 141 6.12 8.26 -20.00
N TYR A 142 4.87 7.94 -19.68
CA TYR A 142 3.70 8.73 -20.03
C TYR A 142 3.78 10.15 -19.46
N TYR A 143 4.03 10.33 -18.16
CA TYR A 143 4.15 11.66 -17.57
C TYR A 143 5.37 12.44 -18.07
N ARG A 144 6.45 11.76 -18.42
CA ARG A 144 7.61 12.38 -19.03
C ARG A 144 7.29 12.92 -20.42
N GLN A 145 6.61 12.13 -21.25
CA GLN A 145 6.15 12.57 -22.57
C GLN A 145 5.15 13.73 -22.51
N GLU A 146 4.22 13.70 -21.53
CA GLU A 146 3.28 14.77 -21.30
C GLU A 146 3.99 16.07 -20.86
N ALA A 147 4.97 15.96 -19.97
CA ALA A 147 5.78 17.09 -19.53
C ALA A 147 6.66 17.66 -20.66
N GLU A 148 7.16 16.82 -21.56
CA GLU A 148 7.90 17.25 -22.74
C GLU A 148 7.00 17.98 -23.72
N LYS A 149 5.80 17.49 -24.01
CA LYS A 149 4.80 18.19 -24.85
C LYS A 149 4.46 19.57 -24.31
N LEU A 150 4.16 19.67 -23.00
CA LEU A 150 3.86 20.96 -22.36
C LEU A 150 5.04 21.95 -22.40
N ARG A 151 6.27 21.45 -22.39
CA ARG A 151 7.48 22.27 -22.55
C ARG A 151 7.67 22.77 -23.98
N GLU A 152 7.34 21.95 -24.97
CA GLU A 152 7.41 22.33 -26.39
C GLU A 152 6.32 23.36 -26.75
N GLU A 153 5.10 23.15 -26.26
CA GLU A 153 3.99 24.13 -26.42
C GLU A 153 4.31 25.48 -25.82
N ARG A 154 4.97 25.51 -24.63
CA ARG A 154 5.42 26.76 -24.00
C ARG A 154 6.55 27.49 -24.74
N LYS A 155 7.32 26.79 -25.59
CA LYS A 155 8.41 27.38 -26.38
C LYS A 155 7.92 27.89 -27.73
N ALA A 156 6.76 27.44 -28.20
CA ALA A 156 6.18 27.76 -29.48
C ALA A 156 5.18 28.92 -29.43
N GLY A 157 4.78 29.38 -28.25
CA GLY A 157 3.91 30.55 -28.01
C GLY A 157 4.65 31.72 -27.37
#